data_1e0e5bd4e5761e7e4c82801b0b24996a
#
_entry.id   1e0e5bd4e5761e7e4c82801b0b24996a
#
_cell.length_a   1.000
_cell.length_b   1.000
_cell.length_c   1.000
_cell.angle_alpha   90.00
_cell.angle_beta   90.00
_cell.angle_gamma   90.00
#
_symmetry.space_group_name_H-M   'P 1'
#
loop_
_entity.id
_entity.type
_entity.pdbx_description
1 polymer ?
#
loop_
_entity_poly.entity_id
_entity_poly.type
_entity_poly.pdbx_seq_one_letter_code
_entity_poly.pdbx_strand_id
1 'polypeptide(L)'
;EAVVCCGLGFPWGTYNGGKASGTVWYDNVKVTPAPEEALYTREGEHIVLKLDRDKVTVSDADIDAWLSKLDRTYEAYRDLVGDVPFDGRKIMILNTPGIEPGYWALAGNPILWNSHVAVSKLLDRTVEFGDWGFGIIHEIGHVFSQGNISGTGRWNWNDEIFANFRMSYALEACDGTMSQRDICYRGADVINYYKIFYDETIGAGIPKNNGDALHYTFLRIKERYGWDVYKKAFRELYALGDSGQEGLETPYDKFLFFLSYVSKAAGEDVVAATYTPGELALIEESLRN
;
A
#
# COMPACT_ATOMS: atom_id res chain seq x y z
N GLU A 1 0.44 15.47 23.96
CA GLU A 1 0.51 16.61 23.01
C GLU A 1 0.90 16.03 21.65
N ALA A 2 -0.03 16.07 20.69
CA ALA A 2 0.27 15.67 19.33
C ALA A 2 0.97 16.83 18.62
N VAL A 3 2.23 16.66 18.29
CA VAL A 3 2.93 17.57 17.38
C VAL A 3 2.50 17.23 15.97
N VAL A 4 1.60 18.04 15.41
CA VAL A 4 1.32 18.00 13.98
C VAL A 4 2.50 18.68 13.28
N CYS A 5 3.29 17.93 12.52
CA CYS A 5 4.29 18.52 11.64
C CYS A 5 3.56 19.27 10.52
N CYS A 6 3.47 20.58 10.61
CA CYS A 6 3.09 21.43 9.50
C CYS A 6 4.29 21.56 8.56
N GLY A 7 4.33 20.78 7.50
CA GLY A 7 5.25 20.98 6.39
C GLY A 7 4.75 22.15 5.55
N LEU A 8 5.49 23.26 5.50
CA LEU A 8 5.28 24.31 4.51
C LEU A 8 6.08 23.89 3.27
N GLY A 9 5.43 23.25 2.33
CA GLY A 9 6.02 22.77 1.08
C GLY A 9 5.32 23.32 -0.15
N PHE A 10 5.97 23.23 -1.30
CA PHE A 10 5.32 23.49 -2.58
C PHE A 10 4.39 22.30 -2.92
N PRO A 11 3.21 22.57 -3.51
CA PRO A 11 2.34 21.52 -3.98
C PRO A 11 3.05 20.54 -4.91
N TRP A 12 2.91 19.23 -4.66
CA TRP A 12 3.32 18.20 -5.61
C TRP A 12 2.52 18.39 -6.90
N GLY A 13 3.17 18.54 -8.02
CA GLY A 13 2.51 18.77 -9.30
C GLY A 13 2.88 20.08 -9.98
N THR A 14 3.48 21.04 -9.23
CA THR A 14 4.05 22.26 -9.83
C THR A 14 5.54 22.13 -10.12
N TYR A 15 6.16 20.97 -9.78
CA TYR A 15 7.58 20.74 -9.97
C TYR A 15 7.86 20.04 -11.31
N ASN A 16 8.31 20.81 -12.29
CA ASN A 16 8.69 20.33 -13.64
C ASN A 16 10.15 19.83 -13.72
N GLY A 17 10.73 19.35 -12.64
CA GLY A 17 12.13 18.91 -12.63
C GLY A 17 13.15 20.04 -12.75
N GLY A 18 12.72 21.31 -12.77
CA GLY A 18 13.58 22.49 -12.76
C GLY A 18 14.18 22.74 -11.39
N LYS A 19 15.44 23.17 -11.33
CA LYS A 19 16.04 23.63 -10.08
C LYS A 19 15.45 24.99 -9.73
N ALA A 20 14.61 25.06 -8.67
CA ALA A 20 14.22 26.32 -8.09
C ALA A 20 15.21 26.69 -6.97
N SER A 21 15.74 27.90 -6.99
CA SER A 21 16.50 28.48 -5.89
C SER A 21 15.85 29.79 -5.46
N GLY A 22 15.68 29.98 -4.18
CA GLY A 22 15.07 31.19 -3.64
C GLY A 22 14.88 31.09 -2.14
N THR A 23 14.56 32.22 -1.50
CA THR A 23 14.21 32.27 -0.08
C THR A 23 12.73 32.54 0.00
N VAL A 24 12.00 31.69 0.72
CA VAL A 24 10.58 31.90 1.00
C VAL A 24 10.44 32.40 2.44
N TRP A 25 9.78 33.54 2.62
CA TRP A 25 9.48 34.10 3.91
C TRP A 25 8.03 33.86 4.25
N TYR A 26 7.78 33.25 5.41
CA TYR A 26 6.43 33.05 5.94
C TYR A 26 6.23 34.04 7.09
N ASP A 27 5.17 34.81 7.04
CA ASP A 27 4.76 35.72 8.08
C ASP A 27 3.39 35.30 8.63
N ASN A 28 3.19 35.47 9.93
CA ASN A 28 1.94 35.21 10.63
C ASN A 28 1.41 33.73 10.50
N VAL A 29 2.31 32.76 10.51
CA VAL A 29 1.89 31.34 10.56
C VAL A 29 1.11 31.11 11.86
N LYS A 30 -0.20 30.89 11.73
CA LYS A 30 -1.08 30.56 12.85
C LYS A 30 -1.51 29.14 12.78
N VAL A 31 -1.08 28.34 13.73
CA VAL A 31 -1.62 26.98 13.92
C VAL A 31 -2.84 27.09 14.83
N THR A 32 -4.00 26.80 14.28
CA THR A 32 -5.23 26.71 15.08
C THR A 32 -5.59 25.23 15.12
N PRO A 33 -5.72 24.61 16.32
CA PRO A 33 -6.23 23.26 16.42
C PRO A 33 -7.59 23.18 15.73
N ALA A 34 -7.83 22.14 14.93
CA ALA A 34 -9.19 21.85 14.50
C ALA A 34 -10.06 21.63 15.75
N PRO A 35 -11.29 22.14 15.80
CA PRO A 35 -12.17 21.86 16.92
C PRO A 35 -12.28 20.34 17.10
N GLU A 36 -11.97 19.85 18.29
CA GLU A 36 -11.99 18.39 18.58
C GLU A 36 -13.39 17.79 18.32
N GLU A 37 -14.41 18.64 18.47
CA GLU A 37 -15.81 18.33 18.19
C GLU A 37 -16.11 18.08 16.69
N ALA A 38 -15.27 18.56 15.77
CA ALA A 38 -15.44 18.37 14.33
C ALA A 38 -15.02 16.95 13.88
N LEU A 39 -14.23 16.25 14.69
CA LEU A 39 -13.73 14.92 14.36
C LEU A 39 -14.57 13.84 15.07
N TYR A 40 -14.93 12.84 14.30
CA TYR A 40 -15.45 11.58 14.79
C TYR A 40 -14.26 10.67 15.08
N THR A 41 -14.06 10.27 16.32
CA THR A 41 -12.90 9.46 16.73
C THR A 41 -13.36 8.09 17.20
N ARG A 42 -12.71 7.05 16.68
CA ARG A 42 -12.81 5.66 17.14
C ARG A 42 -11.43 5.04 17.25
N GLU A 43 -11.25 4.15 18.20
CA GLU A 43 -9.98 3.53 18.51
C GLU A 43 -10.12 2.02 18.58
N GLY A 44 -9.37 1.32 17.70
CA GLY A 44 -9.21 -0.12 17.70
C GLY A 44 -7.96 -0.56 18.46
N GLU A 45 -7.54 -1.79 18.25
CA GLU A 45 -6.32 -2.34 18.86
C GLU A 45 -5.06 -1.69 18.27
N HIS A 46 -5.00 -1.55 16.94
CA HIS A 46 -3.85 -1.04 16.20
C HIS A 46 -4.12 0.25 15.44
N ILE A 47 -5.39 0.57 15.18
CA ILE A 47 -5.80 1.67 14.33
C ILE A 47 -6.61 2.69 15.12
N VAL A 48 -6.35 3.98 14.88
CA VAL A 48 -7.16 5.09 15.38
C VAL A 48 -7.76 5.82 14.18
N LEU A 49 -9.09 5.86 14.12
CA LEU A 49 -9.82 6.64 13.11
C LEU A 49 -10.12 8.03 13.64
N LYS A 50 -9.77 9.06 12.89
CA LYS A 50 -10.19 10.45 13.08
C LYS A 50 -10.81 10.95 11.79
N LEU A 51 -12.11 10.85 11.69
CA LEU A 51 -12.86 11.17 10.49
C LEU A 51 -13.56 12.53 10.64
N ASP A 52 -13.71 13.25 9.53
CA ASP A 52 -14.57 14.41 9.46
C ASP A 52 -16.01 13.96 9.81
N ARG A 53 -16.55 14.51 10.89
CA ARG A 53 -17.86 14.08 11.44
C ARG A 53 -18.98 14.17 10.39
N ASP A 54 -18.93 15.18 9.55
CA ASP A 54 -19.94 15.40 8.51
C ASP A 54 -19.88 14.37 7.38
N LYS A 55 -18.82 13.58 7.33
CA LYS A 55 -18.63 12.50 6.32
C LYS A 55 -19.04 11.12 6.84
N VAL A 56 -19.29 10.98 8.14
CA VAL A 56 -19.68 9.69 8.74
C VAL A 56 -21.19 9.52 8.60
N THR A 57 -21.59 8.68 7.65
CA THR A 57 -23.01 8.42 7.28
C THR A 57 -23.52 7.09 7.82
N VAL A 58 -22.66 6.25 8.37
CA VAL A 58 -22.98 4.93 8.89
C VAL A 58 -23.02 4.93 10.42
N SER A 59 -23.55 3.87 11.02
CA SER A 59 -23.67 3.77 12.47
C SER A 59 -22.31 3.54 13.16
N ASP A 60 -22.25 3.83 14.46
CA ASP A 60 -21.10 3.54 15.30
C ASP A 60 -20.72 2.05 15.24
N ALA A 61 -21.71 1.16 15.24
CA ALA A 61 -21.48 -0.28 15.16
C ALA A 61 -20.86 -0.69 13.81
N ASP A 62 -21.25 -0.03 12.73
CA ASP A 62 -20.66 -0.28 11.40
C ASP A 62 -19.22 0.20 11.33
N ILE A 63 -18.93 1.37 11.92
CA ILE A 63 -17.56 1.87 12.03
C ILE A 63 -16.70 0.92 12.88
N ASP A 64 -17.20 0.46 14.02
CA ASP A 64 -16.47 -0.49 14.88
C ASP A 64 -16.23 -1.83 14.16
N ALA A 65 -17.20 -2.30 13.37
CA ALA A 65 -17.03 -3.49 12.53
C ALA A 65 -15.97 -3.29 11.44
N TRP A 66 -15.94 -2.12 10.79
CA TRP A 66 -14.91 -1.80 9.81
C TRP A 66 -13.54 -1.63 10.48
N LEU A 67 -13.46 -0.93 11.61
CA LEU A 67 -12.24 -0.76 12.38
C LEU A 67 -11.62 -2.11 12.77
N SER A 68 -12.45 -3.08 13.17
CA SER A 68 -12.00 -4.45 13.43
C SER A 68 -11.38 -5.12 12.19
N LYS A 69 -11.88 -4.82 10.97
CA LYS A 69 -11.27 -5.31 9.73
C LYS A 69 -9.90 -4.67 9.50
N LEU A 70 -9.75 -3.38 9.81
CA LEU A 70 -8.46 -2.67 9.71
C LEU A 70 -7.43 -3.21 10.72
N ASP A 71 -7.84 -3.50 11.95
CA ASP A 71 -6.97 -4.15 12.95
C ASP A 71 -6.53 -5.54 12.48
N ARG A 72 -7.42 -6.34 11.89
CA ARG A 72 -7.08 -7.63 11.28
C ARG A 72 -6.13 -7.48 10.09
N THR A 73 -6.26 -6.41 9.30
CA THR A 73 -5.33 -6.09 8.22
C THR A 73 -3.92 -5.83 8.78
N TYR A 74 -3.81 -5.04 9.86
CA TYR A 74 -2.54 -4.80 10.53
C TYR A 74 -1.88 -6.12 10.97
N GLU A 75 -2.63 -6.99 11.62
CA GLU A 75 -2.14 -8.29 12.09
C GLU A 75 -1.68 -9.20 10.93
N ALA A 76 -2.44 -9.20 9.83
CA ALA A 76 -2.05 -9.94 8.63
C ALA A 76 -0.75 -9.40 8.03
N TYR A 77 -0.58 -8.07 7.95
CA TYR A 77 0.67 -7.51 7.43
C TYR A 77 1.85 -7.83 8.36
N ARG A 78 1.67 -7.73 9.67
CA ARG A 78 2.67 -8.15 10.65
C ARG A 78 3.08 -9.62 10.45
N ASP A 79 2.13 -10.50 10.23
CA ASP A 79 2.41 -11.92 9.97
C ASP A 79 3.16 -12.14 8.67
N LEU A 80 2.80 -11.42 7.61
CA LEU A 80 3.46 -11.52 6.30
C LEU A 80 4.91 -11.06 6.35
N VAL A 81 5.16 -9.85 6.89
CA VAL A 81 6.50 -9.24 6.81
C VAL A 81 7.36 -9.56 8.04
N GLY A 82 6.76 -9.94 9.16
CA GLY A 82 7.46 -10.27 10.42
C GLY A 82 7.97 -9.05 11.18
N ASP A 83 7.42 -7.86 10.91
CA ASP A 83 7.82 -6.59 11.50
C ASP A 83 6.61 -5.73 11.82
N VAL A 84 6.79 -4.71 12.65
CA VAL A 84 5.75 -3.74 13.04
C VAL A 84 6.21 -2.32 12.76
N PRO A 85 5.34 -1.48 12.18
CA PRO A 85 5.69 -0.09 11.94
C PRO A 85 5.67 0.73 13.25
N PHE A 86 6.44 1.82 13.26
CA PHE A 86 6.44 2.84 14.31
C PHE A 86 6.64 2.28 15.74
N ASP A 87 7.47 1.25 15.89
CA ASP A 87 7.71 0.57 17.19
C ASP A 87 6.43 0.04 17.84
N GLY A 88 5.46 -0.41 17.04
CA GLY A 88 4.18 -0.95 17.50
C GLY A 88 3.17 0.11 17.96
N ARG A 89 3.43 1.40 17.71
CA ARG A 89 2.44 2.45 17.99
C ARG A 89 1.25 2.33 17.04
N LYS A 90 0.06 2.67 17.53
CA LYS A 90 -1.15 2.68 16.71
C LYS A 90 -0.98 3.59 15.49
N ILE A 91 -1.49 3.15 14.36
CA ILE A 91 -1.58 3.94 13.12
C ILE A 91 -2.83 4.81 13.21
N MET A 92 -2.65 6.11 13.08
CA MET A 92 -3.78 7.04 12.96
C MET A 92 -4.17 7.19 11.49
N ILE A 93 -5.46 7.10 11.21
CA ILE A 93 -6.05 7.48 9.92
C ILE A 93 -6.82 8.78 10.14
N LEU A 94 -6.34 9.85 9.54
CA LEU A 94 -6.89 11.19 9.68
C LEU A 94 -7.52 11.66 8.38
N ASN A 95 -8.84 11.82 8.37
CA ASN A 95 -9.55 12.45 7.27
C ASN A 95 -9.34 13.98 7.34
N THR A 96 -8.83 14.56 6.27
CA THR A 96 -8.41 15.98 6.24
C THR A 96 -8.60 16.61 4.87
N PRO A 97 -9.00 17.89 4.79
CA PRO A 97 -8.99 18.66 3.55
C PRO A 97 -7.59 19.15 3.15
N GLY A 98 -6.56 18.91 3.98
CA GLY A 98 -5.21 19.42 3.79
C GLY A 98 -4.37 18.72 2.74
N ILE A 99 -4.94 17.76 1.99
CA ILE A 99 -4.29 17.08 0.88
C ILE A 99 -4.75 17.70 -0.44
N GLU A 100 -3.85 17.83 -1.40
CA GLU A 100 -4.23 18.31 -2.73
C GLU A 100 -5.29 17.43 -3.38
N PRO A 101 -6.22 18.01 -4.15
CA PRO A 101 -7.36 17.29 -4.72
C PRO A 101 -7.00 16.10 -5.62
N GLY A 102 -5.76 16.02 -6.11
CA GLY A 102 -5.29 14.92 -6.97
C GLY A 102 -4.93 13.62 -6.23
N TYR A 103 -4.77 13.69 -4.91
CA TYR A 103 -4.40 12.53 -4.10
C TYR A 103 -5.60 11.99 -3.32
N TRP A 104 -5.76 10.68 -3.34
CA TRP A 104 -6.80 10.00 -2.59
C TRP A 104 -6.44 9.90 -1.10
N ALA A 105 -5.23 9.46 -0.79
CA ALA A 105 -4.65 9.42 0.54
C ALA A 105 -3.12 9.49 0.45
N LEU A 106 -2.46 9.64 1.59
CA LEU A 106 -1.01 9.59 1.74
C LEU A 106 -0.66 8.74 2.95
N ALA A 107 0.17 7.73 2.74
CA ALA A 107 0.67 6.87 3.81
C ALA A 107 1.55 7.64 4.81
N GLY A 108 1.57 7.15 6.06
CA GLY A 108 2.35 7.71 7.15
C GLY A 108 1.73 7.40 8.50
N ASN A 109 2.11 8.15 9.51
CA ASN A 109 1.39 8.19 10.78
C ASN A 109 1.26 9.64 11.27
N PRO A 110 0.12 10.29 10.95
CA PRO A 110 -1.10 9.71 10.41
C PRO A 110 -1.04 9.31 8.94
N ILE A 111 -1.83 8.32 8.54
CA ILE A 111 -2.30 8.18 7.17
C ILE A 111 -3.27 9.34 6.94
N LEU A 112 -2.97 10.18 5.95
CA LEU A 112 -3.84 11.32 5.61
C LEU A 112 -4.84 10.87 4.55
N TRP A 113 -6.12 10.89 4.88
CA TRP A 113 -7.21 10.56 3.95
C TRP A 113 -7.90 11.82 3.48
N ASN A 114 -7.87 12.07 2.18
CA ASN A 114 -8.40 13.30 1.60
C ASN A 114 -9.92 13.40 1.77
N SER A 115 -10.39 14.42 2.48
CA SER A 115 -11.83 14.64 2.71
C SER A 115 -12.60 15.12 1.46
N HIS A 116 -11.89 15.52 0.39
CA HIS A 116 -12.52 15.86 -0.89
C HIS A 116 -12.89 14.63 -1.72
N VAL A 117 -12.40 13.43 -1.39
CA VAL A 117 -12.84 12.19 -2.01
C VAL A 117 -14.08 11.64 -1.30
N ALA A 118 -14.77 10.71 -1.93
CA ALA A 118 -16.07 10.20 -1.46
C ALA A 118 -15.93 9.29 -0.21
N VAL A 119 -15.59 9.87 0.95
CA VAL A 119 -15.44 9.17 2.23
C VAL A 119 -16.72 8.45 2.61
N SER A 120 -17.86 9.15 2.59
CA SER A 120 -19.18 8.56 2.90
C SER A 120 -19.49 7.38 1.99
N LYS A 121 -19.23 7.49 0.69
CA LYS A 121 -19.43 6.41 -0.27
C LYS A 121 -18.56 5.18 0.05
N LEU A 122 -17.34 5.36 0.54
CA LEU A 122 -16.52 4.25 0.98
C LEU A 122 -17.11 3.61 2.23
N LEU A 123 -17.54 4.40 3.21
CA LEU A 123 -18.18 3.89 4.43
C LEU A 123 -19.48 3.14 4.11
N ASP A 124 -20.32 3.68 3.22
CA ASP A 124 -21.54 2.99 2.77
C ASP A 124 -21.21 1.60 2.18
N ARG A 125 -20.15 1.48 1.39
CA ARG A 125 -19.70 0.20 0.80
C ARG A 125 -19.20 -0.79 1.85
N THR A 126 -18.64 -0.32 2.96
CA THR A 126 -18.22 -1.22 4.06
C THR A 126 -19.42 -1.93 4.68
N VAL A 127 -20.58 -1.29 4.66
CA VAL A 127 -21.85 -1.83 5.16
C VAL A 127 -22.54 -2.67 4.09
N GLU A 128 -22.71 -2.11 2.89
CA GLU A 128 -23.51 -2.73 1.82
C GLU A 128 -22.85 -4.01 1.27
N PHE A 129 -21.54 -4.00 1.08
CA PHE A 129 -20.79 -5.10 0.44
C PHE A 129 -19.82 -5.80 1.40
N GLY A 130 -19.73 -5.36 2.65
CA GLY A 130 -18.70 -5.84 3.56
C GLY A 130 -17.27 -5.48 3.14
N ASP A 131 -17.14 -4.45 2.29
CA ASP A 131 -15.87 -3.97 1.74
C ASP A 131 -14.89 -3.61 2.86
N TRP A 132 -13.62 -3.94 2.68
CA TRP A 132 -12.55 -3.60 3.64
C TRP A 132 -11.95 -2.21 3.38
N GLY A 133 -12.32 -1.57 2.26
CA GLY A 133 -11.82 -0.26 1.88
C GLY A 133 -10.44 -0.33 1.24
N PHE A 134 -10.40 -0.76 -0.04
CA PHE A 134 -9.18 -0.96 -0.84
C PHE A 134 -8.10 0.11 -0.55
N GLY A 135 -8.43 1.40 -0.72
CA GLY A 135 -7.44 2.46 -0.58
C GLY A 135 -6.88 2.56 0.84
N ILE A 136 -7.70 2.40 1.88
CA ILE A 136 -7.22 2.51 3.26
C ILE A 136 -6.32 1.33 3.63
N ILE A 137 -6.69 0.10 3.28
CA ILE A 137 -5.83 -1.06 3.56
C ILE A 137 -4.56 -1.05 2.71
N HIS A 138 -4.59 -0.45 1.51
CA HIS A 138 -3.41 -0.18 0.69
C HIS A 138 -2.45 0.81 1.39
N GLU A 139 -2.97 1.94 1.91
CA GLU A 139 -2.14 2.92 2.64
C GLU A 139 -1.54 2.32 3.93
N ILE A 140 -2.28 1.46 4.63
CA ILE A 140 -1.71 0.68 5.74
C ILE A 140 -0.58 -0.22 5.21
N GLY A 141 -0.73 -0.77 4.01
CA GLY A 141 0.30 -1.56 3.34
C GLY A 141 1.62 -0.81 3.17
N HIS A 142 1.58 0.44 2.73
CA HIS A 142 2.76 1.31 2.65
C HIS A 142 3.45 1.50 3.99
N VAL A 143 2.68 1.65 5.06
CA VAL A 143 3.23 1.84 6.41
C VAL A 143 4.10 0.66 6.86
N PHE A 144 3.84 -0.54 6.34
CA PHE A 144 4.63 -1.74 6.63
C PHE A 144 5.90 -1.89 5.77
N SER A 145 6.31 -0.89 5.00
CA SER A 145 7.57 -0.92 4.24
C SER A 145 8.79 -0.37 4.99
N GLN A 146 8.91 -0.64 6.28
CA GLN A 146 10.01 -0.22 7.17
C GLN A 146 10.22 1.29 7.23
N GLY A 147 9.13 2.07 7.23
CA GLY A 147 9.21 3.54 7.21
C GLY A 147 9.65 4.12 5.86
N ASN A 148 9.82 3.28 4.87
CA ASN A 148 10.21 3.67 3.52
C ASN A 148 8.98 3.87 2.62
N ILE A 149 8.19 4.87 2.98
CA ILE A 149 6.94 5.20 2.29
C ILE A 149 7.18 5.55 0.81
N SER A 150 8.38 5.99 0.46
CA SER A 150 8.73 6.38 -0.90
C SER A 150 9.28 5.24 -1.77
N GLY A 151 9.26 4.00 -1.29
CA GLY A 151 9.79 2.86 -2.05
C GLY A 151 11.30 2.93 -2.30
N THR A 152 12.04 3.63 -1.44
CA THR A 152 13.48 3.85 -1.60
C THR A 152 14.35 2.76 -1.00
N GLY A 153 13.76 1.70 -0.43
CA GLY A 153 14.49 0.48 -0.09
C GLY A 153 15.18 -0.04 -1.34
N ARG A 154 16.46 -0.46 -1.23
CA ARG A 154 17.23 -0.84 -2.42
C ARG A 154 16.56 -1.96 -3.22
N TRP A 155 16.03 -2.98 -2.55
CA TRP A 155 15.30 -4.06 -3.20
C TRP A 155 13.85 -3.69 -3.59
N ASN A 156 13.21 -2.78 -2.85
CA ASN A 156 11.86 -2.32 -3.13
C ASN A 156 11.89 -1.17 -4.14
N TRP A 157 11.68 -1.47 -5.41
CA TRP A 157 11.73 -0.47 -6.49
C TRP A 157 10.41 0.28 -6.69
N ASN A 158 9.31 -0.27 -6.17
CA ASN A 158 7.99 0.33 -6.31
C ASN A 158 7.06 -0.15 -5.18
N ASP A 159 6.92 0.66 -4.16
CA ASP A 159 6.15 0.28 -2.97
C ASP A 159 4.63 0.19 -3.23
N GLU A 160 4.11 0.79 -4.30
CA GLU A 160 2.72 0.60 -4.74
C GLU A 160 2.42 -0.88 -5.00
N ILE A 161 3.34 -1.58 -5.68
CA ILE A 161 3.22 -3.02 -5.94
C ILE A 161 3.20 -3.79 -4.62
N PHE A 162 4.11 -3.47 -3.71
CA PHE A 162 4.24 -4.19 -2.45
C PHE A 162 3.14 -3.85 -1.45
N ALA A 163 2.58 -2.63 -1.45
CA ALA A 163 1.39 -2.29 -0.69
C ALA A 163 0.18 -3.11 -1.16
N ASN A 164 -0.06 -3.19 -2.47
CA ASN A 164 -1.09 -4.03 -3.06
C ASN A 164 -0.86 -5.52 -2.77
N PHE A 165 0.41 -5.98 -2.76
CA PHE A 165 0.74 -7.36 -2.48
C PHE A 165 0.45 -7.75 -1.02
N ARG A 166 0.80 -6.87 -0.06
CA ARG A 166 0.44 -7.03 1.35
C ARG A 166 -1.09 -7.07 1.52
N MET A 167 -1.81 -6.18 0.81
CA MET A 167 -3.27 -6.16 0.81
C MET A 167 -3.86 -7.48 0.31
N SER A 168 -3.34 -8.05 -0.77
CA SER A 168 -3.81 -9.35 -1.28
C SER A 168 -3.63 -10.46 -0.25
N TYR A 169 -2.51 -10.44 0.50
CA TYR A 169 -2.31 -11.37 1.60
C TYR A 169 -3.36 -11.21 2.69
N ALA A 170 -3.61 -9.98 3.16
CA ALA A 170 -4.57 -9.75 4.22
C ALA A 170 -5.99 -10.14 3.81
N LEU A 171 -6.40 -9.82 2.59
CA LEU A 171 -7.71 -10.20 2.07
C LEU A 171 -7.87 -11.73 2.02
N GLU A 172 -6.86 -12.46 1.57
CA GLU A 172 -6.92 -13.92 1.54
C GLU A 172 -6.87 -14.54 2.95
N ALA A 173 -5.92 -14.12 3.79
CA ALA A 173 -5.74 -14.66 5.13
C ALA A 173 -6.95 -14.42 6.06
N CYS A 174 -7.67 -13.34 5.81
CA CYS A 174 -8.82 -12.94 6.62
C CYS A 174 -10.17 -13.18 5.95
N ASP A 175 -10.21 -13.76 4.75
CA ASP A 175 -11.41 -13.92 3.93
C ASP A 175 -12.13 -12.56 3.71
N GLY A 176 -11.31 -11.51 3.48
CA GLY A 176 -11.75 -10.14 3.31
C GLY A 176 -12.29 -9.87 1.91
N THR A 177 -13.07 -8.80 1.77
CA THR A 177 -13.68 -8.39 0.49
C THR A 177 -13.15 -7.02 0.09
N MET A 178 -12.80 -6.83 -1.15
CA MET A 178 -12.60 -5.52 -1.78
C MET A 178 -13.53 -5.36 -2.97
N SER A 179 -13.95 -4.12 -3.22
CA SER A 179 -14.76 -3.80 -4.38
C SER A 179 -14.00 -2.86 -5.31
N GLN A 180 -13.85 -3.26 -6.57
CA GLN A 180 -13.24 -2.45 -7.62
C GLN A 180 -14.08 -2.53 -8.89
N ARG A 181 -14.33 -1.39 -9.54
CA ARG A 181 -15.12 -1.31 -10.77
C ARG A 181 -16.49 -2.01 -10.65
N ASP A 182 -17.15 -1.84 -9.49
CA ASP A 182 -18.44 -2.46 -9.14
C ASP A 182 -18.43 -4.00 -9.06
N ILE A 183 -17.26 -4.61 -9.00
CA ILE A 183 -17.06 -6.04 -8.80
C ILE A 183 -16.47 -6.25 -7.41
N CYS A 184 -17.04 -7.21 -6.67
CA CYS A 184 -16.50 -7.64 -5.38
C CYS A 184 -15.57 -8.84 -5.57
N TYR A 185 -14.38 -8.74 -5.00
CA TYR A 185 -13.38 -9.81 -4.95
C TYR A 185 -13.19 -10.21 -3.49
N ARG A 186 -13.23 -11.51 -3.20
CA ARG A 186 -13.13 -12.01 -1.83
C ARG A 186 -11.98 -12.98 -1.67
N GLY A 187 -11.19 -12.79 -0.62
CA GLY A 187 -10.11 -13.70 -0.29
C GLY A 187 -9.15 -13.91 -1.47
N ALA A 188 -8.92 -15.16 -1.84
CA ALA A 188 -8.04 -15.53 -2.95
C ALA A 188 -8.51 -15.02 -4.32
N ASP A 189 -9.79 -14.70 -4.50
CA ASP A 189 -10.33 -14.23 -5.78
C ASP A 189 -9.75 -12.86 -6.20
N VAL A 190 -9.08 -12.17 -5.28
CA VAL A 190 -8.34 -10.92 -5.56
C VAL A 190 -7.33 -11.08 -6.71
N ILE A 191 -6.78 -12.26 -6.92
CA ILE A 191 -5.90 -12.56 -8.07
C ILE A 191 -6.59 -12.25 -9.41
N ASN A 192 -7.91 -12.44 -9.53
CA ASN A 192 -8.66 -12.22 -10.75
C ASN A 192 -8.74 -10.72 -11.11
N TYR A 193 -8.72 -9.81 -10.11
CA TYR A 193 -8.61 -8.38 -10.36
C TYR A 193 -7.27 -8.03 -11.03
N TYR A 194 -6.16 -8.52 -10.50
CA TYR A 194 -4.83 -8.23 -11.03
C TYR A 194 -4.54 -8.94 -12.34
N LYS A 195 -5.20 -10.09 -12.59
CA LYS A 195 -5.14 -10.80 -13.87
C LYS A 195 -5.60 -9.93 -15.05
N ILE A 196 -6.58 -9.06 -14.87
CA ILE A 196 -7.06 -8.16 -15.91
C ILE A 196 -5.91 -7.30 -16.46
N PHE A 197 -5.11 -6.72 -15.57
CA PHE A 197 -3.98 -5.86 -15.97
C PHE A 197 -2.87 -6.67 -16.65
N TYR A 198 -2.62 -7.89 -16.17
CA TYR A 198 -1.66 -8.77 -16.82
C TYR A 198 -2.11 -9.16 -18.23
N ASP A 199 -3.35 -9.56 -18.41
CA ASP A 199 -3.89 -9.96 -19.72
C ASP A 199 -3.87 -8.80 -20.73
N GLU A 200 -4.09 -7.56 -20.26
CA GLU A 200 -4.06 -6.36 -21.09
C GLU A 200 -2.64 -5.85 -21.44
N THR A 201 -1.60 -6.38 -20.80
CA THR A 201 -0.22 -5.93 -20.98
C THR A 201 0.73 -7.09 -21.27
N ILE A 202 1.43 -7.60 -20.27
CA ILE A 202 2.44 -8.67 -20.41
C ILE A 202 1.85 -9.90 -21.11
N GLY A 203 0.65 -10.32 -20.74
CA GLY A 203 -0.07 -11.44 -21.34
C GLY A 203 -0.40 -11.22 -22.83
N ALA A 204 -0.60 -9.96 -23.23
CA ALA A 204 -0.81 -9.56 -24.62
C ALA A 204 0.51 -9.28 -25.40
N GLY A 205 1.67 -9.47 -24.76
CA GLY A 205 2.97 -9.18 -25.37
C GLY A 205 3.32 -7.68 -25.43
N ILE A 206 2.73 -6.87 -24.54
CA ILE A 206 2.93 -5.42 -24.49
C ILE A 206 3.80 -5.07 -23.28
N PRO A 207 5.01 -4.50 -23.47
CA PRO A 207 5.91 -4.12 -22.39
C PRO A 207 5.47 -2.76 -21.80
N LYS A 208 4.36 -2.76 -21.07
CA LYS A 208 3.85 -1.57 -20.40
C LYS A 208 4.20 -1.63 -18.92
N ASN A 209 4.79 -0.55 -18.40
CA ASN A 209 5.01 -0.40 -16.96
C ASN A 209 3.65 -0.36 -16.25
N ASN A 210 3.27 -1.49 -15.67
CA ASN A 210 2.04 -1.66 -14.92
C ASN A 210 2.31 -2.51 -13.68
N GLY A 211 2.36 -1.85 -12.52
CA GLY A 211 2.60 -2.51 -11.23
C GLY A 211 1.58 -3.61 -10.92
N ASP A 212 0.32 -3.44 -11.32
CA ASP A 212 -0.73 -4.43 -11.08
C ASP A 212 -0.52 -5.70 -11.92
N ALA A 213 0.03 -5.58 -13.13
CA ALA A 213 0.40 -6.74 -13.95
C ALA A 213 1.56 -7.52 -13.32
N LEU A 214 2.57 -6.84 -12.76
CA LEU A 214 3.65 -7.48 -12.02
C LEU A 214 3.16 -8.12 -10.73
N HIS A 215 2.27 -7.45 -10.02
CA HIS A 215 1.62 -8.01 -8.83
C HIS A 215 0.94 -9.35 -9.14
N TYR A 216 0.20 -9.45 -10.25
CA TYR A 216 -0.38 -10.72 -10.68
C TYR A 216 0.68 -11.82 -10.82
N THR A 217 1.86 -11.51 -11.35
CA THR A 217 2.91 -12.54 -11.49
C THR A 217 3.40 -13.05 -10.13
N PHE A 218 3.45 -12.21 -9.10
CA PHE A 218 3.75 -12.64 -7.73
C PHE A 218 2.64 -13.54 -7.17
N LEU A 219 1.38 -13.22 -7.46
CA LEU A 219 0.26 -14.08 -7.04
C LEU A 219 0.28 -15.45 -7.75
N ARG A 220 0.76 -15.54 -9.00
CA ARG A 220 1.01 -16.84 -9.66
C ARG A 220 2.04 -17.70 -8.92
N ILE A 221 3.12 -17.09 -8.42
CA ILE A 221 4.10 -17.77 -7.58
C ILE A 221 3.43 -18.25 -6.29
N LYS A 222 2.62 -17.40 -5.66
CA LYS A 222 1.87 -17.73 -4.45
C LYS A 222 0.91 -18.92 -4.68
N GLU A 223 0.22 -18.99 -5.82
CA GLU A 223 -0.66 -20.13 -6.15
C GLU A 223 0.10 -21.47 -6.18
N ARG A 224 1.36 -21.44 -6.60
CA ARG A 224 2.20 -22.62 -6.68
C ARG A 224 2.87 -23.00 -5.35
N TYR A 225 3.36 -22.00 -4.60
CA TYR A 225 4.24 -22.25 -3.44
C TYR A 225 3.64 -21.82 -2.10
N GLY A 226 2.47 -21.17 -2.12
CA GLY A 226 1.83 -20.63 -0.94
C GLY A 226 2.47 -19.32 -0.43
N TRP A 227 1.87 -18.76 0.61
CA TRP A 227 2.35 -17.53 1.23
C TRP A 227 3.63 -17.69 2.07
N ASP A 228 3.92 -18.89 2.54
CA ASP A 228 5.06 -19.12 3.44
C ASP A 228 6.41 -18.80 2.80
N VAL A 229 6.54 -18.94 1.49
CA VAL A 229 7.76 -18.55 0.77
C VAL A 229 7.96 -17.05 0.81
N TYR A 230 6.89 -16.27 0.71
CA TYR A 230 6.93 -14.82 0.81
C TYR A 230 7.18 -14.35 2.24
N LYS A 231 6.55 -14.97 3.25
CA LYS A 231 6.81 -14.67 4.67
C LYS A 231 8.29 -14.84 5.00
N LYS A 232 8.91 -15.93 4.55
CA LYS A 232 10.35 -16.16 4.75
C LYS A 232 11.19 -15.12 4.00
N ALA A 233 10.87 -14.86 2.73
CA ALA A 233 11.58 -13.88 1.92
C ALA A 233 11.51 -12.46 2.52
N PHE A 234 10.34 -11.99 2.93
CA PHE A 234 10.19 -10.67 3.56
C PHE A 234 10.97 -10.55 4.86
N ARG A 235 10.92 -11.56 5.73
CA ARG A 235 11.68 -11.55 6.99
C ARG A 235 13.18 -11.43 6.76
N GLU A 236 13.71 -12.16 5.78
CA GLU A 236 15.13 -12.07 5.44
C GLU A 236 15.48 -10.71 4.80
N LEU A 237 14.65 -10.21 3.88
CA LEU A 237 14.86 -8.92 3.23
C LEU A 237 14.79 -7.76 4.23
N TYR A 238 13.87 -7.82 5.19
CA TYR A 238 13.74 -6.80 6.22
C TYR A 238 14.91 -6.84 7.20
N ALA A 239 15.37 -8.03 7.57
CA ALA A 239 16.55 -8.20 8.42
C ALA A 239 17.86 -7.78 7.73
N LEU A 240 17.90 -7.79 6.40
CA LEU A 240 19.08 -7.40 5.63
C LEU A 240 19.40 -5.90 5.76
N GLY A 241 18.36 -5.06 5.92
CA GLY A 241 18.53 -3.60 5.93
C GLY A 241 19.14 -3.10 4.62
N ASP A 242 20.14 -2.22 4.71
CA ASP A 242 20.83 -1.67 3.54
C ASP A 242 22.04 -2.51 3.08
N SER A 243 22.43 -3.51 3.84
CA SER A 243 23.61 -4.33 3.52
C SER A 243 23.28 -5.38 2.43
N GLY A 244 24.30 -5.73 1.63
CA GLY A 244 24.15 -6.80 0.62
C GLY A 244 23.25 -6.47 -0.56
N GLN A 245 22.94 -5.18 -0.75
CA GLN A 245 22.11 -4.70 -1.84
C GLN A 245 22.89 -3.82 -2.85
N GLU A 246 24.20 -3.91 -2.81
CA GLU A 246 25.09 -3.24 -3.75
C GLU A 246 24.88 -3.81 -5.16
N GLY A 247 24.86 -2.94 -6.18
CA GLY A 247 24.72 -3.34 -7.59
C GLY A 247 23.27 -3.52 -8.05
N LEU A 248 22.27 -3.20 -7.22
CA LEU A 248 20.87 -3.14 -7.64
C LEU A 248 20.59 -1.80 -8.32
N GLU A 249 20.98 -1.68 -9.58
CA GLU A 249 20.92 -0.40 -10.30
C GLU A 249 19.56 -0.15 -10.94
N THR A 250 18.97 -1.20 -11.51
CA THR A 250 17.68 -1.08 -12.24
C THR A 250 16.51 -1.69 -11.45
N PRO A 251 15.27 -1.27 -11.74
CA PRO A 251 14.09 -1.94 -11.21
C PRO A 251 14.06 -3.44 -11.53
N TYR A 252 14.59 -3.86 -12.67
CA TYR A 252 14.66 -5.26 -13.04
C TYR A 252 15.66 -6.05 -12.18
N ASP A 253 16.83 -5.47 -11.85
CA ASP A 253 17.77 -6.09 -10.91
C ASP A 253 17.11 -6.30 -9.55
N LYS A 254 16.34 -5.32 -9.07
CA LYS A 254 15.60 -5.41 -7.82
C LYS A 254 14.48 -6.45 -7.86
N PHE A 255 13.78 -6.55 -8.99
CA PHE A 255 12.78 -7.60 -9.23
C PHE A 255 13.42 -9.00 -9.11
N LEU A 256 14.55 -9.23 -9.80
CA LEU A 256 15.24 -10.50 -9.73
C LEU A 256 15.83 -10.76 -8.33
N PHE A 257 16.36 -9.73 -7.69
CA PHE A 257 16.86 -9.83 -6.33
C PHE A 257 15.76 -10.26 -5.35
N PHE A 258 14.60 -9.61 -5.38
CA PHE A 258 13.44 -10.01 -4.59
C PHE A 258 13.06 -11.48 -4.85
N LEU A 259 12.97 -11.89 -6.12
CA LEU A 259 12.64 -13.27 -6.49
C LEU A 259 13.72 -14.28 -6.10
N SER A 260 14.98 -13.87 -5.95
CA SER A 260 16.03 -14.75 -5.45
C SER A 260 15.78 -15.19 -4.00
N TYR A 261 15.26 -14.29 -3.16
CA TYR A 261 14.85 -14.62 -1.78
C TYR A 261 13.62 -15.53 -1.75
N VAL A 262 12.67 -15.29 -2.66
CA VAL A 262 11.51 -16.18 -2.81
C VAL A 262 11.96 -17.57 -3.28
N SER A 263 12.89 -17.64 -4.24
CA SER A 263 13.50 -18.91 -4.71
C SER A 263 14.22 -19.66 -3.58
N LYS A 264 15.00 -18.94 -2.80
CA LYS A 264 15.69 -19.51 -1.62
C LYS A 264 14.66 -20.10 -0.63
N ALA A 265 13.56 -19.38 -0.38
CA ALA A 265 12.50 -19.84 0.51
C ALA A 265 11.72 -21.04 -0.04
N ALA A 266 11.56 -21.10 -1.37
CA ALA A 266 10.89 -22.20 -2.09
C ALA A 266 11.78 -23.45 -2.24
N GLY A 267 13.11 -23.28 -2.17
CA GLY A 267 14.07 -24.37 -2.44
C GLY A 267 14.25 -24.71 -3.92
N GLU A 268 13.74 -23.88 -4.83
CA GLU A 268 13.91 -24.01 -6.28
C GLU A 268 13.92 -22.63 -6.95
N ASP A 269 14.38 -22.55 -8.20
CA ASP A 269 14.34 -21.32 -8.99
C ASP A 269 12.91 -20.98 -9.41
N VAL A 270 12.25 -20.09 -8.64
CA VAL A 270 10.88 -19.67 -8.93
C VAL A 270 10.79 -18.86 -10.23
N VAL A 271 11.87 -18.22 -10.67
CA VAL A 271 11.89 -17.46 -11.92
C VAL A 271 11.76 -18.41 -13.09
N ALA A 272 12.64 -19.40 -13.18
CA ALA A 272 12.61 -20.42 -14.23
C ALA A 272 11.32 -21.27 -14.19
N ALA A 273 10.75 -21.46 -12.99
CA ALA A 273 9.56 -22.28 -12.81
C ALA A 273 8.24 -21.57 -13.13
N THR A 274 8.23 -20.22 -13.13
CA THR A 274 7.00 -19.42 -13.25
C THR A 274 6.93 -18.60 -14.53
N TYR A 275 8.06 -18.10 -15.02
CA TYR A 275 8.12 -17.20 -16.17
C TYR A 275 8.71 -17.87 -17.41
N THR A 276 8.14 -17.57 -18.56
CA THR A 276 8.78 -17.86 -19.83
C THR A 276 9.87 -16.84 -20.15
N PRO A 277 10.88 -17.16 -20.99
CA PRO A 277 11.85 -16.18 -21.44
C PRO A 277 11.21 -14.94 -22.09
N GLY A 278 10.11 -15.11 -22.80
CA GLY A 278 9.36 -14.02 -23.44
C GLY A 278 8.70 -13.10 -22.40
N GLU A 279 8.09 -13.65 -21.36
CA GLU A 279 7.55 -12.84 -20.25
C GLU A 279 8.65 -12.04 -19.53
N LEU A 280 9.79 -12.67 -19.25
CA LEU A 280 10.91 -11.98 -18.60
C LEU A 280 11.43 -10.82 -19.44
N ALA A 281 11.55 -10.99 -20.76
CA ALA A 281 11.95 -9.92 -21.65
C ALA A 281 10.97 -8.74 -21.65
N LEU A 282 9.66 -9.03 -21.64
CA LEU A 282 8.62 -7.99 -21.54
C LEU A 282 8.64 -7.28 -20.19
N ILE A 283 8.85 -8.02 -19.09
CA ILE A 283 8.97 -7.45 -17.74
C ILE A 283 10.20 -6.55 -17.67
N GLU A 284 11.35 -7.01 -18.17
CA GLU A 284 12.58 -6.23 -18.19
C GLU A 284 12.38 -4.92 -18.97
N GLU A 285 11.79 -4.99 -20.17
CA GLU A 285 11.49 -3.80 -20.97
C GLU A 285 10.51 -2.87 -20.27
N SER A 286 9.47 -3.40 -19.62
CA SER A 286 8.49 -2.60 -18.88
C SER A 286 9.08 -1.87 -17.67
N LEU A 287 10.10 -2.44 -17.04
CA LEU A 287 10.78 -1.87 -15.87
C LEU A 287 11.91 -0.90 -16.24
N ARG A 288 12.29 -0.80 -17.51
CA ARG A 288 13.25 0.20 -18.02
C ARG A 288 12.60 1.55 -18.33
N ASN A 289 11.30 1.56 -18.59
CA ASN A 289 10.50 2.74 -18.95
C ASN A 289 9.71 3.27 -17.75
#